data_af3312ce00ce349773ba2630f9242443
#
_entry.id   af3312ce00ce349773ba2630f9242443
#
_cell.length_a   1.000
_cell.length_b   1.000
_cell.length_c   1.000
_cell.angle_alpha   90.00
_cell.angle_beta   90.00
_cell.angle_gamma   90.00
#
_symmetry.space_group_name_H-M   'P 1'
#
loop_
_entity.id
_entity.type
_entity.pdbx_description
1 polymer ?
#
loop_
_entity_poly.entity_id
_entity_poly.type
_entity_poly.pdbx_seq_one_letter_code
_entity_poly.pdbx_strand_id
1 'polypeptide(L)'
;MKKILVPITSLILLTGFDQLTKYLARHFLSASPKVLIDGVFELRLTFNTGAAFGILKGMNWLFYVFAAIVLAAIVFFYKKYSNYPKLKVIRILMIFISSGIIGNLIDRIFIGSVTDFFYISLIDFPIFNVADIYISWSMVLLVILLIFKFKESDFNGPG
;
A
#
# COMPACT_ATOMS: atom_id res chain seq x y z
N MET A 1 -0.52 -19.25 18.20
CA MET A 1 -1.75 -18.83 17.48
C MET A 1 -1.86 -17.30 17.37
N LYS A 2 -1.84 -16.50 18.43
CA LYS A 2 -1.98 -15.02 18.36
C LYS A 2 -0.96 -14.30 17.47
N LYS A 3 0.29 -14.83 17.37
CA LYS A 3 1.37 -14.21 16.54
C LYS A 3 1.10 -14.26 15.03
N ILE A 4 0.22 -15.14 14.57
CA ILE A 4 -0.16 -15.28 13.16
C ILE A 4 -1.55 -14.69 12.91
N LEU A 5 -2.47 -14.88 13.85
CA LEU A 5 -3.86 -14.43 13.69
C LEU A 5 -3.97 -12.91 13.54
N VAL A 6 -3.32 -12.13 14.43
CA VAL A 6 -3.39 -10.67 14.41
C VAL A 6 -2.87 -10.08 13.08
N PRO A 7 -1.67 -10.46 12.58
CA PRO A 7 -1.20 -9.97 11.27
C PRO A 7 -2.15 -10.29 10.11
N ILE A 8 -2.67 -11.53 10.05
CA ILE A 8 -3.59 -11.93 8.98
C ILE A 8 -4.89 -11.14 9.06
N THR A 9 -5.47 -11.01 10.25
CA THR A 9 -6.71 -10.22 10.42
C THR A 9 -6.48 -8.75 10.04
N SER A 10 -5.35 -8.15 10.46
CA SER A 10 -5.02 -6.77 10.08
C SER A 10 -4.85 -6.63 8.56
N LEU A 11 -4.17 -7.57 7.91
CA LEU A 11 -4.00 -7.59 6.46
C LEU A 11 -5.35 -7.62 5.75
N ILE A 12 -6.26 -8.52 6.17
CA ILE A 12 -7.60 -8.64 5.58
C ILE A 12 -8.41 -7.36 5.77
N LEU A 13 -8.38 -6.78 6.97
CA LEU A 13 -9.14 -5.56 7.28
C LEU A 13 -8.62 -4.34 6.49
N LEU A 14 -7.30 -4.15 6.42
CA LEU A 14 -6.71 -3.04 5.68
C LEU A 14 -6.94 -3.16 4.16
N THR A 15 -6.74 -4.36 3.61
CA THR A 15 -7.03 -4.61 2.19
C THR A 15 -8.52 -4.48 1.90
N GLY A 16 -9.38 -4.96 2.80
CA GLY A 16 -10.84 -4.82 2.67
C GLY A 16 -11.28 -3.35 2.70
N PHE A 17 -10.66 -2.53 3.55
CA PHE A 17 -10.94 -1.10 3.60
C PHE A 17 -10.50 -0.39 2.30
N ASP A 18 -9.31 -0.69 1.77
CA ASP A 18 -8.87 -0.18 0.47
C ASP A 18 -9.87 -0.55 -0.64
N GLN A 19 -10.26 -1.83 -0.73
CA GLN A 19 -11.21 -2.29 -1.75
C GLN A 19 -12.59 -1.67 -1.59
N LEU A 20 -13.05 -1.45 -0.36
CA LEU A 20 -14.30 -0.75 -0.09
C LEU A 20 -14.24 0.70 -0.59
N THR A 21 -13.17 1.44 -0.29
CA THR A 21 -13.02 2.82 -0.76
C THR A 21 -12.96 2.92 -2.29
N LYS A 22 -12.27 1.99 -2.95
CA LYS A 22 -12.23 1.88 -4.41
C LYS A 22 -13.60 1.55 -5.01
N TYR A 23 -14.35 0.63 -4.38
CA TYR A 23 -15.74 0.33 -4.78
C TYR A 23 -16.62 1.57 -4.69
N LEU A 24 -16.57 2.29 -3.58
CA LEU A 24 -17.33 3.53 -3.38
C LEU A 24 -16.92 4.60 -4.39
N ALA A 25 -15.62 4.76 -4.67
CA ALA A 25 -15.14 5.69 -5.68
C ALA A 25 -15.72 5.36 -7.07
N ARG A 26 -15.66 4.10 -7.50
CA ARG A 26 -16.27 3.66 -8.77
C ARG A 26 -17.76 3.91 -8.84
N HIS A 27 -18.46 3.76 -7.72
CA HIS A 27 -19.91 3.95 -7.69
C HIS A 27 -20.33 5.43 -7.68
N PHE A 28 -19.68 6.25 -6.85
CA PHE A 28 -20.13 7.62 -6.62
C PHE A 28 -19.40 8.70 -7.45
N LEU A 29 -18.26 8.37 -8.07
CA LEU A 29 -17.47 9.32 -8.86
C LEU A 29 -17.52 9.03 -10.37
N SER A 30 -18.30 8.05 -10.80
CA SER A 30 -18.40 7.66 -12.20
C SER A 30 -18.98 8.76 -13.10
N ALA A 31 -19.86 9.61 -12.59
CA ALA A 31 -20.52 10.65 -13.35
C ALA A 31 -19.73 11.98 -13.39
N SER A 32 -19.10 12.36 -12.28
CA SER A 32 -18.33 13.60 -12.18
C SER A 32 -17.42 13.61 -10.96
N PRO A 33 -16.29 14.36 -11.02
CA PRO A 33 -15.46 14.63 -9.86
C PRO A 33 -16.25 15.36 -8.76
N LYS A 34 -15.82 15.19 -7.51
CA LYS A 34 -16.34 15.95 -6.36
C LYS A 34 -15.22 16.82 -5.79
N VAL A 35 -15.40 18.13 -5.86
CA VAL A 35 -14.53 19.10 -5.20
C VAL A 35 -14.82 19.06 -3.70
N LEU A 36 -13.81 18.79 -2.87
CA LEU A 36 -13.91 18.82 -1.42
C LEU A 36 -13.38 20.14 -0.86
N ILE A 37 -12.27 20.62 -1.43
CA ILE A 37 -11.67 21.94 -1.11
C ILE A 37 -11.28 22.55 -2.44
N ASP A 38 -11.91 23.66 -2.81
CA ASP A 38 -11.71 24.32 -4.09
C ASP A 38 -10.24 24.68 -4.32
N GLY A 39 -9.74 24.33 -5.51
CA GLY A 39 -8.34 24.52 -5.89
C GLY A 39 -7.30 23.70 -5.10
N VAL A 40 -7.71 22.83 -4.16
CA VAL A 40 -6.77 22.10 -3.28
C VAL A 40 -6.95 20.60 -3.38
N PHE A 41 -8.18 20.09 -3.17
CA PHE A 41 -8.41 18.66 -3.03
C PHE A 41 -9.75 18.23 -3.63
N GLU A 42 -9.68 17.21 -4.49
CA GLU A 42 -10.83 16.65 -5.19
C GLU A 42 -10.86 15.13 -5.09
N LEU A 43 -12.04 14.56 -5.24
CA LEU A 43 -12.22 13.13 -5.55
C LEU A 43 -12.48 13.00 -7.04
N ARG A 44 -11.54 12.40 -7.77
CA ARG A 44 -11.58 12.24 -9.23
C ARG A 44 -11.25 10.81 -9.60
N LEU A 45 -12.22 10.08 -10.15
CA LEU A 45 -12.01 8.69 -10.55
C LEU A 45 -11.08 8.59 -11.75
N THR A 46 -10.06 7.73 -11.62
CA THR A 46 -9.12 7.39 -12.69
C THR A 46 -8.78 5.90 -12.64
N PHE A 47 -8.60 5.29 -13.80
CA PHE A 47 -8.14 3.91 -13.96
C PHE A 47 -6.69 3.90 -14.44
N ASN A 48 -5.76 3.60 -13.53
CA ASN A 48 -4.34 3.64 -13.76
C ASN A 48 -3.81 2.29 -14.26
N THR A 49 -3.38 2.23 -15.52
CA THR A 49 -2.81 1.02 -16.14
C THR A 49 -1.29 0.93 -16.03
N GLY A 50 -0.64 1.87 -15.33
CA GLY A 50 0.80 1.94 -15.13
C GLY A 50 1.22 2.14 -13.68
N ALA A 51 2.38 2.76 -13.49
CA ALA A 51 2.83 3.34 -12.24
C ALA A 51 2.51 4.86 -12.19
N ALA A 52 3.04 5.56 -11.19
CA ALA A 52 2.95 7.02 -11.12
C ALA A 52 3.45 7.65 -12.44
N PHE A 53 2.79 8.73 -12.87
CA PHE A 53 3.08 9.42 -14.14
C PHE A 53 2.92 8.57 -15.42
N GLY A 54 2.18 7.45 -15.36
CA GLY A 54 1.93 6.59 -16.52
C GLY A 54 3.12 5.73 -16.96
N ILE A 55 4.16 5.61 -16.15
CA ILE A 55 5.31 4.74 -16.43
C ILE A 55 4.85 3.27 -16.43
N LEU A 56 5.39 2.44 -17.33
CA LEU A 56 5.05 1.01 -17.48
C LEU A 56 3.58 0.76 -17.87
N LYS A 57 2.93 1.69 -18.56
CA LYS A 57 1.54 1.54 -19.02
C LYS A 57 1.38 0.25 -19.83
N GLY A 58 0.38 -0.56 -19.47
CA GLY A 58 0.09 -1.84 -20.13
C GLY A 58 0.99 -3.02 -19.75
N MET A 59 1.99 -2.80 -18.86
CA MET A 59 2.91 -3.85 -18.41
C MET A 59 2.49 -4.46 -17.07
N ASN A 60 1.22 -4.86 -16.94
CA ASN A 60 0.67 -5.42 -15.70
C ASN A 60 1.49 -6.61 -15.16
N TRP A 61 2.08 -7.42 -16.03
CA TRP A 61 2.88 -8.57 -15.61
C TRP A 61 4.11 -8.18 -14.76
N LEU A 62 4.72 -7.01 -15.01
CA LEU A 62 5.83 -6.52 -14.18
C LEU A 62 5.36 -6.23 -12.76
N PHE A 63 4.18 -5.65 -12.59
CA PHE A 63 3.61 -5.40 -11.27
C PHE A 63 3.28 -6.70 -10.53
N TYR A 64 2.85 -7.75 -11.24
CA TYR A 64 2.62 -9.07 -10.64
C TYR A 64 3.92 -9.69 -10.13
N VAL A 65 4.96 -9.68 -10.95
CA VAL A 65 6.29 -10.21 -10.58
C VAL A 65 6.88 -9.42 -9.41
N PHE A 66 6.84 -8.09 -9.49
CA PHE A 66 7.35 -7.22 -8.41
C PHE A 66 6.59 -7.43 -7.11
N ALA A 67 5.26 -7.48 -7.16
CA ALA A 67 4.43 -7.77 -5.99
C ALA A 67 4.78 -9.12 -5.36
N ALA A 68 4.93 -10.17 -6.17
CA ALA A 68 5.29 -11.51 -5.69
C ALA A 68 6.65 -11.50 -4.98
N ILE A 69 7.67 -10.86 -5.56
CA ILE A 69 9.01 -10.75 -4.96
C ILE A 69 8.95 -10.01 -3.62
N VAL A 70 8.30 -8.84 -3.59
CA VAL A 70 8.23 -8.02 -2.36
C VAL A 70 7.44 -8.73 -1.27
N LEU A 71 6.29 -9.33 -1.59
CA LEU A 71 5.49 -10.08 -0.62
C LEU A 71 6.25 -11.30 -0.09
N ALA A 72 6.98 -12.03 -0.94
CA ALA A 72 7.82 -13.15 -0.51
C ALA A 72 8.94 -12.68 0.46
N ALA A 73 9.60 -11.57 0.16
CA ALA A 73 10.61 -10.97 1.02
C ALA A 73 10.03 -10.54 2.38
N ILE A 74 8.83 -9.93 2.39
CA ILE A 74 8.13 -9.55 3.62
C ILE A 74 7.76 -10.78 4.45
N VAL A 75 7.24 -11.84 3.84
CA VAL A 75 6.90 -13.10 4.54
C VAL A 75 8.17 -13.73 5.14
N PHE A 76 9.27 -13.77 4.38
CA PHE A 76 10.56 -14.26 4.87
C PHE A 76 11.04 -13.46 6.08
N PHE A 77 11.06 -12.13 5.98
CA PHE A 77 11.44 -11.25 7.09
C PHE A 77 10.53 -11.45 8.30
N TYR A 78 9.22 -11.48 8.08
CA TYR A 78 8.24 -11.64 9.14
C TYR A 78 8.45 -12.94 9.92
N LYS A 79 8.71 -14.07 9.23
CA LYS A 79 9.00 -15.36 9.84
C LYS A 79 10.32 -15.31 10.62
N LYS A 80 11.40 -14.80 10.00
CA LYS A 80 12.73 -14.73 10.61
C LYS A 80 12.73 -13.91 11.90
N TYR A 81 12.03 -12.77 11.91
CA TYR A 81 12.06 -11.81 13.01
C TYR A 81 10.78 -11.81 13.88
N SER A 82 9.95 -12.84 13.80
CA SER A 82 8.68 -12.94 14.55
C SER A 82 8.85 -12.88 16.07
N ASN A 83 9.99 -13.35 16.59
CA ASN A 83 10.33 -13.42 18.01
C ASN A 83 11.19 -12.24 18.50
N TYR A 84 11.39 -11.19 17.69
CA TYR A 84 12.19 -10.01 18.03
C TYR A 84 11.28 -8.86 18.46
N PRO A 85 11.08 -8.58 19.77
CA PRO A 85 10.16 -7.55 20.26
C PRO A 85 10.52 -6.15 19.74
N LYS A 86 11.80 -5.83 19.67
CA LYS A 86 12.32 -4.54 19.15
C LYS A 86 11.85 -4.25 17.72
N LEU A 87 11.72 -5.29 16.88
CA LEU A 87 11.33 -5.15 15.48
C LEU A 87 9.80 -5.14 15.26
N LYS A 88 9.01 -5.02 16.34
CA LYS A 88 7.53 -5.03 16.24
C LYS A 88 7.02 -3.94 15.31
N VAL A 89 7.57 -2.73 15.37
CA VAL A 89 7.12 -1.61 14.53
C VAL A 89 7.41 -1.89 13.04
N ILE A 90 8.56 -2.47 12.71
CA ILE A 90 8.88 -2.85 11.33
C ILE A 90 7.85 -3.89 10.82
N ARG A 91 7.51 -4.89 11.63
CA ARG A 91 6.49 -5.87 11.25
C ARG A 91 5.10 -5.25 11.02
N ILE A 92 4.73 -4.24 11.80
CA ILE A 92 3.48 -3.50 11.59
C ILE A 92 3.52 -2.75 10.24
N LEU A 93 4.61 -2.05 9.94
CA LEU A 93 4.78 -1.35 8.66
C LEU A 93 4.73 -2.33 7.47
N MET A 94 5.31 -3.52 7.61
CA MET A 94 5.24 -4.56 6.59
C MET A 94 3.82 -5.05 6.33
N ILE A 95 2.94 -5.08 7.34
CA ILE A 95 1.52 -5.40 7.16
C ILE A 95 0.85 -4.31 6.30
N PHE A 96 1.09 -3.03 6.57
CA PHE A 96 0.55 -1.93 5.75
C PHE A 96 1.05 -1.99 4.31
N ILE A 97 2.36 -2.18 4.10
CA ILE A 97 2.96 -2.33 2.77
C ILE A 97 2.32 -3.51 2.02
N SER A 98 2.20 -4.67 2.69
CA SER A 98 1.58 -5.86 2.10
C SER A 98 0.11 -5.61 1.74
N SER A 99 -0.64 -4.94 2.62
CA SER A 99 -2.06 -4.62 2.37
C SER A 99 -2.23 -3.71 1.16
N GLY A 100 -1.39 -2.70 1.02
CA GLY A 100 -1.40 -1.82 -0.15
C GLY A 100 -1.02 -2.53 -1.45
N ILE A 101 0.05 -3.35 -1.41
CA ILE A 101 0.44 -4.16 -2.57
C ILE A 101 -0.70 -5.09 -3.00
N ILE A 102 -1.30 -5.81 -2.06
CA ILE A 102 -2.41 -6.73 -2.34
C ILE A 102 -3.64 -5.97 -2.85
N GLY A 103 -3.97 -4.81 -2.26
CA GLY A 103 -5.08 -3.98 -2.71
C GLY A 103 -4.94 -3.55 -4.17
N ASN A 104 -3.76 -3.03 -4.56
CA ASN A 104 -3.48 -2.65 -5.95
C ASN A 104 -3.35 -3.87 -6.88
N LEU A 105 -2.92 -5.02 -6.36
CA LEU A 105 -2.84 -6.26 -7.12
C LEU A 105 -4.23 -6.82 -7.45
N ILE A 106 -5.17 -6.80 -6.50
CA ILE A 106 -6.57 -7.20 -6.70
C ILE A 106 -7.18 -6.41 -7.86
N ASP A 107 -7.06 -5.09 -7.86
CA ASP A 107 -7.58 -4.25 -8.94
C ASP A 107 -6.97 -4.65 -10.30
N ARG A 108 -5.64 -4.84 -10.37
CA ARG A 108 -4.97 -5.23 -11.64
C ARG A 108 -5.42 -6.60 -12.15
N ILE A 109 -5.67 -7.56 -11.26
CA ILE A 109 -6.12 -8.90 -11.65
C ILE A 109 -7.57 -8.87 -12.16
N PHE A 110 -8.46 -8.16 -11.47
CA PHE A 110 -9.90 -8.22 -11.75
C PHE A 110 -10.39 -7.13 -12.71
N ILE A 111 -9.69 -5.97 -12.75
CA ILE A 111 -10.11 -4.80 -13.53
C ILE A 111 -9.10 -4.49 -14.66
N GLY A 112 -7.86 -4.98 -14.55
CA GLY A 112 -6.77 -4.69 -15.48
C GLY A 112 -6.04 -3.36 -15.22
N SER A 113 -6.50 -2.58 -14.24
CA SER A 113 -5.98 -1.27 -13.86
C SER A 113 -6.20 -1.02 -12.38
N VAL A 114 -5.51 -0.06 -11.78
CA VAL A 114 -5.74 0.36 -10.40
C VAL A 114 -6.76 1.49 -10.37
N THR A 115 -7.70 1.43 -9.43
CA THR A 115 -8.68 2.49 -9.18
C THR A 115 -8.06 3.56 -8.28
N ASP A 116 -7.83 4.75 -8.82
CA ASP A 116 -7.30 5.91 -8.12
C ASP A 116 -8.37 7.00 -8.03
N PHE A 117 -8.39 7.76 -6.92
CA PHE A 117 -9.49 8.71 -6.72
C PHE A 117 -9.17 9.93 -5.84
N PHE A 118 -8.04 9.98 -5.12
CA PHE A 118 -7.60 11.17 -4.39
C PHE A 118 -6.73 12.04 -5.30
N TYR A 119 -7.12 13.30 -5.50
CA TYR A 119 -6.40 14.25 -6.32
C TYR A 119 -6.10 15.53 -5.53
N ILE A 120 -4.80 15.83 -5.37
CA ILE A 120 -4.34 17.08 -4.78
C ILE A 120 -4.14 18.09 -5.93
N SER A 121 -5.20 18.85 -6.25
CA SER A 121 -5.21 19.77 -7.39
C SER A 121 -4.28 20.96 -7.19
N LEU A 122 -3.99 21.36 -5.94
CA LEU A 122 -3.08 22.46 -5.62
C LEU A 122 -1.68 22.32 -6.24
N ILE A 123 -1.18 21.10 -6.35
CA ILE A 123 0.17 20.82 -6.86
C ILE A 123 0.15 19.86 -8.06
N ASP A 124 -1.03 19.61 -8.63
CA ASP A 124 -1.25 18.64 -9.72
C ASP A 124 -0.60 17.27 -9.44
N PHE A 125 -0.77 16.78 -8.20
CA PHE A 125 -0.19 15.52 -7.80
C PHE A 125 -0.90 14.35 -8.49
N PRO A 126 -0.18 13.31 -8.95
CA PRO A 126 -0.83 12.14 -9.53
C PRO A 126 -1.94 11.60 -8.65
N ILE A 127 -3.08 11.23 -9.27
CA ILE A 127 -4.22 10.70 -8.54
C ILE A 127 -3.80 9.38 -7.90
N PHE A 128 -4.19 9.15 -6.65
CA PHE A 128 -3.79 8.00 -5.84
C PHE A 128 -4.96 7.44 -5.04
N ASN A 129 -4.72 6.36 -4.31
CA ASN A 129 -5.72 5.63 -3.52
C ASN A 129 -5.22 5.32 -2.10
N VAL A 130 -6.02 4.60 -1.30
CA VAL A 130 -5.70 4.23 0.08
C VAL A 130 -4.51 3.26 0.13
N ALA A 131 -4.40 2.31 -0.80
CA ALA A 131 -3.28 1.38 -0.86
C ALA A 131 -1.95 2.10 -1.07
N ASP A 132 -1.93 3.17 -1.89
CA ASP A 132 -0.74 3.98 -2.13
C ASP A 132 -0.32 4.75 -0.87
N ILE A 133 -1.29 5.23 -0.07
CA ILE A 133 -1.03 5.83 1.24
C ILE A 133 -0.36 4.80 2.16
N TYR A 134 -0.90 3.58 2.24
CA TYR A 134 -0.31 2.51 3.06
C TYR A 134 1.14 2.23 2.67
N ILE A 135 1.42 2.08 1.37
CA ILE A 135 2.77 1.81 0.87
C ILE A 135 3.69 2.99 1.16
N SER A 136 3.32 4.19 0.72
CA SER A 136 4.19 5.37 0.76
C SER A 136 4.55 5.78 2.19
N TRP A 137 3.55 5.93 3.07
CA TRP A 137 3.79 6.29 4.47
C TRP A 137 4.59 5.24 5.22
N SER A 138 4.29 3.95 4.99
CA SER A 138 5.02 2.88 5.65
C SER A 138 6.46 2.80 5.15
N MET A 139 6.72 3.01 3.87
CA MET A 139 8.08 3.04 3.32
C MET A 139 8.90 4.20 3.86
N VAL A 140 8.33 5.42 3.88
CA VAL A 140 9.00 6.60 4.44
C VAL A 140 9.35 6.37 5.91
N LEU A 141 8.38 5.91 6.71
CA LEU A 141 8.61 5.64 8.12
C LEU A 141 9.62 4.50 8.35
N LEU A 142 9.57 3.45 7.52
CA LEU A 142 10.54 2.36 7.58
C LEU A 142 11.98 2.87 7.35
N VAL A 143 12.18 3.69 6.33
CA VAL A 143 13.50 4.28 6.02
C VAL A 143 13.98 5.16 7.18
N ILE A 144 13.12 6.03 7.72
CA ILE A 144 13.45 6.87 8.89
C ILE A 144 13.86 6.00 10.09
N LEU A 145 13.10 4.96 10.39
CA LEU A 145 13.41 4.07 11.51
C LEU A 145 14.72 3.30 11.31
N LEU A 146 15.00 2.83 10.09
CA LEU A 146 16.25 2.12 9.78
C LEU A 146 17.47 3.04 9.90
N ILE A 147 17.35 4.32 9.53
CA ILE A 147 18.47 5.27 9.62
C ILE A 147 18.70 5.74 11.05
N PHE A 148 17.63 6.08 11.79
CA PHE A 148 17.77 6.81 13.05
C PHE A 148 17.54 5.97 14.31
N LYS A 149 16.88 4.82 14.22
CA LYS A 149 16.47 4.05 15.41
C LYS A 149 17.13 2.67 15.51
N PHE A 150 17.24 1.94 14.40
CA PHE A 150 17.72 0.57 14.41
C PHE A 150 19.20 0.48 14.07
N LYS A 151 19.90 -0.45 14.78
CA LYS A 151 21.29 -0.80 14.53
C LYS A 151 21.37 -2.23 14.01
N GLU A 152 22.47 -2.59 13.37
CA GLU A 152 22.71 -3.94 12.88
C GLU A 152 22.56 -5.00 13.99
N SER A 153 23.00 -4.66 15.20
CA SER A 153 22.88 -5.52 16.38
C SER A 153 21.43 -5.89 16.74
N ASP A 154 20.44 -5.06 16.39
CA ASP A 154 19.03 -5.35 16.67
C ASP A 154 18.46 -6.47 15.79
N PHE A 155 19.17 -6.85 14.72
CA PHE A 155 18.83 -7.93 13.80
C PHE A 155 19.60 -9.23 14.07
N ASN A 156 20.57 -9.24 15.01
CA ASN A 156 21.49 -10.36 15.25
C ASN A 156 21.07 -11.26 16.44
N GLY A 157 20.01 -10.95 17.17
CA GLY A 157 19.50 -11.77 18.26
C GLY A 157 18.23 -11.20 18.90
N PRO A 158 17.41 -12.06 19.53
CA PRO A 158 16.33 -11.59 20.38
C PRO A 158 16.95 -10.86 21.58
N GLY A 159 16.74 -9.55 21.65
CA GLY A 159 17.14 -8.75 22.81
C GLY A 159 16.23 -8.96 24.02
#